data_3a1e0ef8bc29633b5a36da3be4d6fcef
#
_entry.id   3a1e0ef8bc29633b5a36da3be4d6fcef
#
_cell.length_a   1.000
_cell.length_b   1.000
_cell.length_c   1.000
_cell.angle_alpha   90.00
_cell.angle_beta   90.00
_cell.angle_gamma   90.00
#
_symmetry.space_group_name_H-M   'P 1'
#
loop_
_entity.id
_entity.type
_entity.pdbx_description
1 polymer ?
#
loop_
_entity_poly.entity_id
_entity_poly.type
_entity_poly.pdbx_seq_one_letter_code
_entity_poly.pdbx_strand_id
1 'polypeptide(L)'
;MTVRAVFFDVGETLVDEERYWRAVADSVGLGPHVLWAALGVTIARHEEHWGLWRHLGLARPDGAWESVVYSIDDLYPDTLDCLERLRADALFVGVAGNQTAALEEWARSSELPVDVVTGSSSLGVRKPDPAFFERLVEIAGASAAEVAYVGDRADNDAGPALAGGLVSVHLRRGPWGRLQSTPPGAIAIDSLAELPGALASVA
;
A
#
# COMPACT_ATOMS: atom_id res chain seq x y z
N MET A 1 -21.23 3.10 12.36
CA MET A 1 -21.18 3.16 10.87
C MET A 1 -20.58 1.87 10.40
N THR A 2 -21.15 1.21 9.40
CA THR A 2 -20.64 -0.11 8.97
C THR A 2 -19.81 0.08 7.70
N VAL A 3 -18.56 -0.38 7.71
CA VAL A 3 -17.70 -0.39 6.51
C VAL A 3 -18.34 -1.28 5.44
N ARG A 4 -18.36 -0.81 4.20
CA ARG A 4 -18.93 -1.52 3.03
C ARG A 4 -17.88 -1.84 1.96
N ALA A 5 -16.80 -1.07 1.93
CA ALA A 5 -15.71 -1.29 0.99
C ALA A 5 -14.35 -1.16 1.68
N VAL A 6 -13.37 -1.94 1.22
CA VAL A 6 -11.99 -1.90 1.70
C VAL A 6 -11.06 -1.83 0.49
N PHE A 7 -10.19 -0.83 0.47
CA PHE A 7 -9.11 -0.73 -0.52
C PHE A 7 -7.76 -0.93 0.15
N PHE A 8 -6.88 -1.59 -0.55
CA PHE A 8 -5.53 -1.91 -0.09
C PHE A 8 -4.47 -1.24 -0.96
N ASP A 9 -3.45 -0.69 -0.35
CA ASP A 9 -2.17 -0.51 -1.01
C ASP A 9 -1.54 -1.86 -1.36
N VAL A 10 -0.47 -1.88 -2.12
CA VAL A 10 0.15 -3.12 -2.63
C VAL A 10 1.48 -3.41 -1.95
N GLY A 11 2.50 -2.58 -2.19
CA GLY A 11 3.82 -2.79 -1.63
C GLY A 11 3.82 -2.70 -0.11
N GLU A 12 4.53 -3.61 0.56
CA GLU A 12 4.58 -3.71 2.02
C GLU A 12 3.20 -3.77 2.71
N THR A 13 2.14 -3.92 1.93
CA THR A 13 0.77 -4.12 2.42
C THR A 13 0.25 -5.52 2.06
N LEU A 14 0.09 -5.83 0.79
CA LEU A 14 -0.26 -7.15 0.28
C LEU A 14 0.98 -7.96 -0.13
N VAL A 15 2.01 -7.28 -0.60
CA VAL A 15 3.22 -7.82 -1.20
C VAL A 15 4.42 -7.48 -0.32
N ASP A 16 5.24 -8.49 0.00
CA ASP A 16 6.58 -8.34 0.55
C ASP A 16 7.53 -7.88 -0.57
N GLU A 17 8.04 -6.68 -0.46
CA GLU A 17 8.91 -6.08 -1.46
C GLU A 17 10.38 -6.50 -1.31
N GLU A 18 10.74 -7.47 -0.48
CA GLU A 18 12.14 -7.87 -0.28
C GLU A 18 12.81 -8.25 -1.60
N ARG A 19 12.17 -9.10 -2.42
CA ARG A 19 12.70 -9.53 -3.73
C ARG A 19 12.81 -8.36 -4.70
N TYR A 20 11.82 -7.47 -4.69
CA TYR A 20 11.80 -6.26 -5.51
C TYR A 20 12.97 -5.34 -5.17
N TRP A 21 13.16 -4.99 -3.90
CA TRP A 21 14.25 -4.14 -3.43
C TRP A 21 15.62 -4.78 -3.63
N ARG A 22 15.72 -6.10 -3.52
CA ARG A 22 16.94 -6.85 -3.83
C ARG A 22 17.33 -6.68 -5.30
N ALA A 23 16.39 -6.87 -6.23
CA ALA A 23 16.62 -6.69 -7.66
C ALA A 23 17.02 -5.24 -8.00
N VAL A 24 16.42 -4.26 -7.35
CA VAL A 24 16.82 -2.84 -7.50
C VAL A 24 18.24 -2.61 -6.99
N ALA A 25 18.62 -3.16 -5.85
CA ALA A 25 19.99 -3.06 -5.32
C ALA A 25 21.02 -3.70 -6.27
N ASP A 26 20.73 -4.89 -6.77
CA ASP A 26 21.59 -5.63 -7.70
C ASP A 26 21.81 -4.84 -9.00
N SER A 27 20.78 -4.15 -9.50
CA SER A 27 20.87 -3.34 -10.73
C SER A 27 21.89 -2.19 -10.66
N VAL A 28 22.20 -1.75 -9.45
CA VAL A 28 23.19 -0.68 -9.18
C VAL A 28 24.45 -1.19 -8.48
N GLY A 29 24.61 -2.51 -8.38
CA GLY A 29 25.79 -3.14 -7.77
C GLY A 29 25.91 -2.94 -6.26
N LEU A 30 24.79 -2.75 -5.57
CA LEU A 30 24.74 -2.58 -4.11
C LEU A 30 24.21 -3.84 -3.43
N GLY A 31 24.68 -4.07 -2.19
CA GLY A 31 24.01 -5.03 -1.32
C GLY A 31 22.64 -4.48 -0.84
N PRO A 32 21.57 -5.30 -0.75
CA PRO A 32 20.24 -4.84 -0.39
C PRO A 32 20.20 -4.10 0.96
N HIS A 33 21.04 -4.50 1.94
CA HIS A 33 21.13 -3.84 3.24
C HIS A 33 21.57 -2.36 3.14
N VAL A 34 22.34 -1.99 2.10
CA VAL A 34 22.76 -0.60 1.87
C VAL A 34 21.55 0.24 1.42
N LEU A 35 20.73 -0.33 0.53
CA LEU A 35 19.49 0.31 0.07
C LEU A 35 18.50 0.50 1.23
N TRP A 36 18.31 -0.53 2.05
CA TRP A 36 17.43 -0.48 3.22
C TRP A 36 17.89 0.55 4.24
N ALA A 37 19.20 0.67 4.47
CA ALA A 37 19.75 1.69 5.36
C ALA A 37 19.46 3.10 4.83
N ALA A 38 19.65 3.34 3.54
CA ALA A 38 19.34 4.62 2.91
C ALA A 38 17.85 4.95 2.94
N LEU A 39 16.98 3.95 2.73
CA LEU A 39 15.53 4.09 2.88
C LEU A 39 15.17 4.48 4.32
N GLY A 40 15.76 3.85 5.32
CA GLY A 40 15.54 4.21 6.73
C GLY A 40 15.89 5.66 7.03
N VAL A 41 16.97 6.20 6.44
CA VAL A 41 17.32 7.63 6.55
C VAL A 41 16.27 8.50 5.87
N THR A 42 15.79 8.11 4.69
CA THR A 42 14.75 8.81 3.93
C THR A 42 13.46 8.91 4.75
N ILE A 43 13.02 7.80 5.35
CA ILE A 43 11.84 7.74 6.21
C ILE A 43 12.00 8.64 7.44
N ALA A 44 13.13 8.55 8.13
CA ALA A 44 13.40 9.35 9.32
C ALA A 44 13.44 10.85 9.05
N ARG A 45 13.69 11.25 7.80
CA ARG A 45 13.70 12.64 7.33
C ARG A 45 12.39 13.11 6.71
N HIS A 46 11.36 12.27 6.70
CA HIS A 46 10.08 12.55 6.06
C HIS A 46 10.22 12.95 4.58
N GLU A 47 11.15 12.31 3.88
CA GLU A 47 11.40 12.53 2.46
C GLU A 47 10.67 11.47 1.61
N GLU A 48 10.42 11.80 0.35
CA GLU A 48 9.93 10.82 -0.63
C GLU A 48 10.95 9.68 -0.82
N HIS A 49 10.50 8.47 -1.04
CA HIS A 49 11.36 7.28 -1.12
C HIS A 49 12.51 7.40 -2.13
N TRP A 50 12.36 8.23 -3.17
CA TRP A 50 13.43 8.55 -4.11
C TRP A 50 14.63 9.30 -3.49
N GLY A 51 14.44 9.89 -2.31
CA GLY A 51 15.51 10.54 -1.54
C GLY A 51 16.67 9.61 -1.19
N LEU A 52 16.42 8.30 -1.14
CA LEU A 52 17.44 7.29 -0.85
C LEU A 52 18.65 7.37 -1.81
N TRP A 53 18.42 7.67 -3.08
CA TRP A 53 19.50 7.78 -4.06
C TRP A 53 20.46 8.93 -3.77
N ARG A 54 19.92 10.05 -3.30
CA ARG A 54 20.72 11.20 -2.86
C ARG A 54 21.57 10.85 -1.63
N HIS A 55 21.01 10.08 -0.68
CA HIS A 55 21.76 9.63 0.50
C HIS A 55 22.87 8.66 0.16
N LEU A 56 22.75 7.92 -0.92
CA LEU A 56 23.78 7.04 -1.46
C LEU A 56 24.80 7.76 -2.36
N GLY A 57 24.57 9.03 -2.68
CA GLY A 57 25.40 9.76 -3.65
C GLY A 57 25.28 9.23 -5.08
N LEU A 58 24.16 8.59 -5.40
CA LEU A 58 23.89 7.99 -6.71
C LEU A 58 22.77 8.73 -7.44
N ALA A 59 22.83 8.73 -8.78
CA ALA A 59 21.66 9.05 -9.59
C ALA A 59 20.62 7.92 -9.47
N ARG A 60 19.34 8.27 -9.51
CA ARG A 60 18.28 7.28 -9.63
C ARG A 60 18.48 6.48 -10.92
N PRO A 61 18.55 5.15 -10.86
CA PRO A 61 18.70 4.35 -12.07
C PRO A 61 17.43 4.42 -12.93
N ASP A 62 17.62 4.66 -14.23
CA ASP A 62 16.53 4.66 -15.20
C ASP A 62 16.01 3.23 -15.39
N GLY A 63 14.69 3.05 -15.36
CA GLY A 63 14.03 1.79 -15.67
C GLY A 63 14.21 0.67 -14.63
N ALA A 64 15.00 0.84 -13.58
CA ALA A 64 15.20 -0.21 -12.58
C ALA A 64 13.90 -0.56 -11.85
N TRP A 65 13.03 0.41 -11.67
CA TRP A 65 11.76 0.28 -11.01
C TRP A 65 10.69 -0.40 -11.87
N GLU A 66 10.71 -0.12 -13.16
CA GLU A 66 9.77 -0.64 -14.14
C GLU A 66 10.12 -2.06 -14.59
N SER A 67 11.34 -2.51 -14.34
CA SER A 67 11.82 -3.85 -14.76
C SER A 67 11.44 -4.97 -13.79
N VAL A 68 11.03 -4.64 -12.58
CA VAL A 68 10.67 -5.64 -11.56
C VAL A 68 9.15 -5.73 -11.47
N VAL A 69 8.62 -6.92 -11.73
CA VAL A 69 7.20 -7.25 -11.55
C VAL A 69 7.04 -8.18 -10.36
N TYR A 70 5.99 -8.00 -9.58
CA TYR A 70 5.68 -8.88 -8.46
C TYR A 70 5.30 -10.29 -8.93
N SER A 71 5.48 -11.25 -8.07
CA SER A 71 4.99 -12.63 -8.20
C SER A 71 3.90 -12.89 -7.16
N ILE A 72 3.08 -13.89 -7.40
CA ILE A 72 2.13 -14.37 -6.37
C ILE A 72 2.86 -14.89 -5.13
N ASP A 73 4.08 -15.39 -5.30
CA ASP A 73 4.94 -15.84 -4.21
C ASP A 73 5.48 -14.69 -3.33
N ASP A 74 5.36 -13.46 -3.79
CA ASP A 74 5.72 -12.28 -3.01
C ASP A 74 4.59 -11.81 -2.08
N LEU A 75 3.41 -12.41 -2.13
CA LEU A 75 2.33 -12.06 -1.21
C LEU A 75 2.70 -12.41 0.23
N TYR A 76 2.35 -11.51 1.14
CA TYR A 76 2.44 -11.86 2.55
C TYR A 76 1.53 -13.03 2.90
N PRO A 77 1.91 -13.90 3.86
CA PRO A 77 1.15 -15.12 4.16
C PRO A 77 -0.30 -14.90 4.57
N ASP A 78 -0.62 -13.71 5.10
CA ASP A 78 -1.96 -13.33 5.58
C ASP A 78 -2.80 -12.61 4.51
N THR A 79 -2.27 -12.38 3.31
CA THR A 79 -2.93 -11.60 2.27
C THR A 79 -4.18 -12.30 1.74
N LEU A 80 -4.04 -13.51 1.21
CA LEU A 80 -5.17 -14.21 0.56
C LEU A 80 -6.30 -14.49 1.54
N ASP A 81 -5.97 -15.02 2.72
CA ASP A 81 -6.94 -15.32 3.77
C ASP A 81 -7.74 -14.06 4.18
N CYS A 82 -7.07 -12.91 4.28
CA CYS A 82 -7.72 -11.64 4.60
C CYS A 82 -8.69 -11.22 3.49
N LEU A 83 -8.24 -11.20 2.24
CA LEU A 83 -9.07 -10.79 1.10
C LEU A 83 -10.29 -11.71 0.94
N GLU A 84 -10.11 -13.02 1.04
CA GLU A 84 -11.20 -14.01 0.99
C GLU A 84 -12.20 -13.80 2.12
N ARG A 85 -11.72 -13.56 3.33
CA ARG A 85 -12.58 -13.31 4.50
C ARG A 85 -13.43 -12.07 4.32
N LEU A 86 -12.86 -10.95 3.89
CA LEU A 86 -13.60 -9.70 3.68
C LEU A 86 -14.68 -9.87 2.61
N ARG A 87 -14.41 -10.61 1.54
CA ARG A 87 -15.41 -10.92 0.51
C ARG A 87 -16.51 -11.85 1.05
N ALA A 88 -16.16 -12.84 1.87
CA ALA A 88 -17.14 -13.70 2.53
C ALA A 88 -18.06 -12.92 3.47
N ASP A 89 -17.55 -11.84 4.07
CA ASP A 89 -18.31 -10.89 4.88
C ASP A 89 -19.09 -9.86 4.02
N ALA A 90 -19.16 -10.08 2.69
CA ALA A 90 -19.87 -9.27 1.69
C ALA A 90 -19.38 -7.81 1.56
N LEU A 91 -18.12 -7.55 1.87
CA LEU A 91 -17.49 -6.27 1.62
C LEU A 91 -17.03 -6.18 0.15
N PHE A 92 -17.10 -4.98 -0.43
CA PHE A 92 -16.44 -4.68 -1.69
C PHE A 92 -14.93 -4.52 -1.44
N VAL A 93 -14.11 -5.32 -2.11
CA VAL A 93 -12.66 -5.37 -1.89
C VAL A 93 -11.91 -4.87 -3.12
N GLY A 94 -11.04 -3.88 -2.94
CA GLY A 94 -10.25 -3.31 -4.02
C GLY A 94 -8.77 -3.25 -3.72
N VAL A 95 -7.96 -3.27 -4.78
CA VAL A 95 -6.53 -2.94 -4.74
C VAL A 95 -6.34 -1.57 -5.37
N ALA A 96 -5.63 -0.68 -4.68
CA ALA A 96 -5.40 0.69 -5.14
C ALA A 96 -4.11 1.27 -4.55
N GLY A 97 -3.06 1.35 -5.34
CA GLY A 97 -1.75 1.87 -4.92
C GLY A 97 -1.15 2.87 -5.90
N ASN A 98 0.01 3.43 -5.56
CA ASN A 98 0.83 4.20 -6.49
C ASN A 98 1.59 3.22 -7.41
N GLN A 99 0.92 2.69 -8.40
CA GLN A 99 1.40 1.60 -9.24
C GLN A 99 1.68 2.04 -10.68
N THR A 100 2.66 1.38 -11.32
CA THR A 100 2.81 1.43 -12.78
C THR A 100 1.70 0.64 -13.46
N ALA A 101 1.46 0.90 -14.75
CA ALA A 101 0.50 0.12 -15.53
C ALA A 101 0.81 -1.39 -15.54
N ALA A 102 2.09 -1.75 -15.54
CA ALA A 102 2.52 -3.16 -15.48
C ALA A 102 2.17 -3.83 -14.14
N LEU A 103 2.30 -3.12 -13.02
CA LEU A 103 1.94 -3.65 -11.70
C LEU A 103 0.43 -3.72 -11.50
N GLU A 104 -0.33 -2.76 -12.04
CA GLU A 104 -1.81 -2.88 -12.05
C GLU A 104 -2.27 -4.07 -12.91
N GLU A 105 -1.61 -4.33 -14.05
CA GLU A 105 -1.93 -5.48 -14.89
C GLU A 105 -1.55 -6.80 -14.22
N TRP A 106 -0.40 -6.84 -13.55
CA TRP A 106 -0.04 -7.99 -12.72
C TRP A 106 -1.14 -8.29 -11.68
N ALA A 107 -1.58 -7.29 -10.93
CA ALA A 107 -2.60 -7.47 -9.90
C ALA A 107 -3.94 -7.96 -10.49
N ARG A 108 -4.33 -7.50 -11.71
CA ARG A 108 -5.53 -7.98 -12.41
C ARG A 108 -5.40 -9.43 -12.86
N SER A 109 -4.20 -9.83 -13.32
CA SER A 109 -3.94 -11.18 -13.87
C SER A 109 -3.60 -12.20 -12.78
N SER A 110 -3.33 -11.77 -11.56
CA SER A 110 -2.95 -12.64 -10.43
C SER A 110 -4.13 -13.34 -9.75
N GLU A 111 -5.35 -13.19 -10.27
CA GLU A 111 -6.57 -13.82 -9.74
C GLU A 111 -6.77 -13.58 -8.23
N LEU A 112 -6.31 -12.43 -7.72
CA LEU A 112 -6.56 -12.05 -6.33
C LEU A 112 -8.08 -12.00 -6.06
N PRO A 113 -8.54 -12.43 -4.89
CA PRO A 113 -9.97 -12.39 -4.55
C PRO A 113 -10.44 -10.97 -4.24
N VAL A 114 -10.45 -10.10 -5.26
CA VAL A 114 -10.85 -8.69 -5.20
C VAL A 114 -11.89 -8.37 -6.26
N ASP A 115 -12.68 -7.32 -6.04
CA ASP A 115 -13.72 -6.88 -6.97
C ASP A 115 -13.18 -5.88 -7.99
N VAL A 116 -12.12 -5.14 -7.61
CA VAL A 116 -11.49 -4.15 -8.50
C VAL A 116 -9.99 -4.04 -8.24
N VAL A 117 -9.25 -3.82 -9.33
CA VAL A 117 -7.84 -3.40 -9.30
C VAL A 117 -7.74 -2.06 -10.03
N THR A 118 -7.27 -1.05 -9.32
CA THR A 118 -7.00 0.29 -9.82
C THR A 118 -5.71 0.82 -9.22
N GLY A 119 -5.32 2.04 -9.56
CA GLY A 119 -4.13 2.67 -9.00
C GLY A 119 -3.80 3.97 -9.70
N SER A 120 -2.64 4.55 -9.39
CA SER A 120 -2.26 5.86 -9.92
C SER A 120 -2.16 5.89 -11.43
N SER A 121 -1.83 4.78 -12.09
CA SER A 121 -1.74 4.71 -13.54
C SER A 121 -3.12 4.80 -14.21
N SER A 122 -4.09 4.01 -13.75
CA SER A 122 -5.44 4.00 -14.33
C SER A 122 -6.28 5.19 -13.87
N LEU A 123 -6.10 5.69 -12.64
CA LEU A 123 -6.85 6.83 -12.11
C LEU A 123 -6.34 8.18 -12.62
N GLY A 124 -5.09 8.26 -13.11
CA GLY A 124 -4.44 9.51 -13.50
C GLY A 124 -4.12 10.44 -12.33
N VAL A 125 -4.27 9.97 -11.11
CA VAL A 125 -3.98 10.70 -9.85
C VAL A 125 -3.32 9.73 -8.88
N ARG A 126 -2.47 10.25 -7.98
CA ARG A 126 -1.67 9.41 -7.09
C ARG A 126 -1.76 9.86 -5.64
N LYS A 127 -1.57 8.94 -4.71
CA LYS A 127 -1.38 9.26 -3.29
C LYS A 127 -0.16 10.17 -3.10
N PRO A 128 -0.19 11.14 -2.20
CA PRO A 128 -1.22 11.40 -1.20
C PRO A 128 -2.31 12.41 -1.64
N ASP A 129 -2.47 12.66 -2.95
CA ASP A 129 -3.49 13.60 -3.45
C ASP A 129 -4.90 13.19 -2.96
N PRO A 130 -5.68 14.09 -2.34
CA PRO A 130 -7.05 13.81 -1.92
C PRO A 130 -7.95 13.25 -3.02
N ALA A 131 -7.75 13.69 -4.27
CA ALA A 131 -8.52 13.20 -5.42
C ALA A 131 -8.35 11.69 -5.64
N PHE A 132 -7.22 11.09 -5.23
CA PHE A 132 -7.05 9.64 -5.28
C PHE A 132 -8.10 8.94 -4.40
N PHE A 133 -8.26 9.36 -3.18
CA PHE A 133 -9.22 8.77 -2.22
C PHE A 133 -10.66 9.06 -2.60
N GLU A 134 -10.95 10.25 -3.15
CA GLU A 134 -12.26 10.60 -3.70
C GLU A 134 -12.68 9.62 -4.81
N ARG A 135 -11.75 9.28 -5.73
CA ARG A 135 -11.99 8.26 -6.76
C ARG A 135 -12.32 6.89 -6.19
N LEU A 136 -11.67 6.49 -5.09
CA LEU A 136 -11.97 5.20 -4.45
C LEU A 136 -13.38 5.20 -3.85
N VAL A 137 -13.80 6.29 -3.25
CA VAL A 137 -15.17 6.47 -2.73
C VAL A 137 -16.20 6.40 -3.86
N GLU A 138 -15.94 7.05 -5.02
CA GLU A 138 -16.77 6.96 -6.22
C GLU A 138 -16.88 5.51 -6.74
N ILE A 139 -15.75 4.78 -6.83
CA ILE A 139 -15.70 3.38 -7.27
C ILE A 139 -16.48 2.47 -6.33
N ALA A 140 -16.37 2.70 -5.02
CA ALA A 140 -17.10 1.95 -4.01
C ALA A 140 -18.62 2.19 -4.05
N GLY A 141 -19.08 3.31 -4.60
CA GLY A 141 -20.49 3.70 -4.57
C GLY A 141 -21.04 3.85 -3.15
N ALA A 142 -20.21 4.32 -2.22
CA ALA A 142 -20.49 4.44 -0.80
C ALA A 142 -20.11 5.84 -0.28
N SER A 143 -20.45 6.17 0.95
CA SER A 143 -19.92 7.38 1.58
C SER A 143 -18.49 7.16 2.06
N ALA A 144 -17.68 8.22 2.17
CA ALA A 144 -16.29 8.11 2.63
C ALA A 144 -16.16 7.34 3.95
N ALA A 145 -17.06 7.58 4.90
CA ALA A 145 -17.07 6.92 6.21
C ALA A 145 -17.44 5.41 6.16
N GLU A 146 -17.90 4.91 5.00
CA GLU A 146 -18.17 3.49 4.75
C GLU A 146 -17.05 2.81 3.96
N VAL A 147 -16.01 3.54 3.56
CA VAL A 147 -14.86 3.03 2.82
C VAL A 147 -13.64 3.00 3.73
N ALA A 148 -13.00 1.85 3.86
CA ALA A 148 -11.72 1.71 4.54
C ALA A 148 -10.56 1.75 3.54
N TYR A 149 -9.45 2.36 3.92
CA TYR A 149 -8.19 2.28 3.20
C TYR A 149 -7.10 1.72 4.11
N VAL A 150 -6.39 0.70 3.63
CA VAL A 150 -5.35 -0.03 4.35
C VAL A 150 -4.02 0.15 3.65
N GLY A 151 -3.02 0.65 4.34
CA GLY A 151 -1.67 0.80 3.81
C GLY A 151 -0.62 0.91 4.90
N ASP A 152 0.65 0.73 4.52
CA ASP A 152 1.78 0.74 5.45
C ASP A 152 2.35 2.14 5.71
N ARG A 153 2.06 3.11 4.85
CA ARG A 153 2.61 4.46 4.97
C ARG A 153 1.66 5.42 5.68
N ALA A 154 2.12 5.96 6.82
CA ALA A 154 1.35 6.96 7.55
C ALA A 154 1.16 8.26 6.76
N ASP A 155 2.18 8.70 6.00
CA ASP A 155 2.21 9.95 5.24
C ASP A 155 1.50 9.85 3.87
N ASN A 156 1.43 8.67 3.29
CA ASN A 156 0.94 8.46 1.93
C ASN A 156 -0.43 7.76 1.88
N ASP A 157 -0.73 6.96 2.91
CA ASP A 157 -1.94 6.15 3.02
C ASP A 157 -2.84 6.61 4.16
N ALA A 158 -2.41 6.34 5.40
CA ALA A 158 -3.28 6.46 6.56
C ALA A 158 -3.67 7.91 6.87
N GLY A 159 -2.76 8.85 6.83
CA GLY A 159 -3.05 10.27 7.05
C GLY A 159 -3.98 10.86 5.99
N PRO A 160 -3.65 10.72 4.70
CA PRO A 160 -4.51 11.20 3.61
C PRO A 160 -5.89 10.53 3.57
N ALA A 161 -5.98 9.22 3.79
CA ALA A 161 -7.28 8.53 3.87
C ALA A 161 -8.15 9.10 5.01
N LEU A 162 -7.55 9.29 6.19
CA LEU A 162 -8.23 9.90 7.33
C LEU A 162 -8.69 11.33 7.03
N ALA A 163 -7.85 12.13 6.38
CA ALA A 163 -8.18 13.49 5.97
C ALA A 163 -9.33 13.54 4.95
N GLY A 164 -9.44 12.51 4.10
CA GLY A 164 -10.55 12.29 3.16
C GLY A 164 -11.83 11.75 3.81
N GLY A 165 -11.84 11.53 5.13
CA GLY A 165 -13.00 11.02 5.87
C GLY A 165 -13.22 9.51 5.74
N LEU A 166 -12.24 8.77 5.22
CA LEU A 166 -12.29 7.30 5.14
C LEU A 166 -11.96 6.68 6.51
N VAL A 167 -12.37 5.43 6.70
CA VAL A 167 -11.85 4.60 7.78
C VAL A 167 -10.40 4.26 7.44
N SER A 168 -9.48 4.85 8.19
CA SER A 168 -8.05 4.73 7.91
C SER A 168 -7.42 3.62 8.75
N VAL A 169 -6.71 2.71 8.09
CA VAL A 169 -5.99 1.60 8.73
C VAL A 169 -4.51 1.68 8.38
N HIS A 170 -3.68 1.90 9.39
CA HIS A 170 -2.23 1.87 9.27
C HIS A 170 -1.71 0.47 9.60
N LEU A 171 -1.24 -0.23 8.59
CA LEU A 171 -0.60 -1.53 8.75
C LEU A 171 0.88 -1.33 9.08
N ARG A 172 1.28 -1.67 10.30
CA ARG A 172 2.65 -1.49 10.78
C ARG A 172 3.57 -2.61 10.29
N ARG A 173 3.71 -2.69 8.97
CA ARG A 173 4.49 -3.68 8.23
C ARG A 173 5.52 -2.97 7.36
N GLY A 174 6.59 -3.66 6.97
CA GLY A 174 7.66 -3.07 6.18
C GLY A 174 8.40 -1.91 6.87
N PRO A 175 9.34 -1.27 6.19
CA PRO A 175 10.13 -0.19 6.76
C PRO A 175 9.31 1.05 7.11
N TRP A 176 8.37 1.44 6.23
CA TRP A 176 7.54 2.62 6.45
C TRP A 176 6.59 2.42 7.63
N GLY A 177 5.85 1.31 7.64
CA GLY A 177 4.88 1.02 8.68
C GLY A 177 5.51 0.85 10.07
N ARG A 178 6.77 0.41 10.12
CA ARG A 178 7.52 0.25 11.38
C ARG A 178 8.18 1.53 11.87
N LEU A 179 8.58 2.42 10.98
CA LEU A 179 9.32 3.63 11.33
C LEU A 179 8.44 4.88 11.44
N GLN A 180 7.26 4.88 10.85
CA GLN A 180 6.29 5.97 10.97
C GLN A 180 5.31 5.72 12.12
N SER A 181 4.91 6.78 12.79
CA SER A 181 3.86 6.71 13.82
C SER A 181 2.47 6.68 13.18
N THR A 182 1.58 5.85 13.70
CA THR A 182 0.18 5.85 13.29
C THR A 182 -0.46 7.22 13.51
N PRO A 183 -1.11 7.82 12.52
CA PRO A 183 -1.82 9.09 12.67
C PRO A 183 -2.93 8.97 13.74
N PRO A 184 -3.11 9.99 14.60
CA PRO A 184 -4.22 10.01 15.55
C PRO A 184 -5.58 9.89 14.82
N GLY A 185 -6.36 8.90 15.22
CA GLY A 185 -7.66 8.59 14.60
C GLY A 185 -7.61 7.45 13.57
N ALA A 186 -6.43 7.06 13.09
CA ALA A 186 -6.28 5.85 12.30
C ALA A 186 -6.21 4.60 13.19
N ILE A 187 -6.70 3.49 12.70
CA ILE A 187 -6.59 2.17 13.33
C ILE A 187 -5.19 1.62 13.05
N ALA A 188 -4.50 1.13 14.08
CA ALA A 188 -3.22 0.45 13.91
C ALA A 188 -3.41 -1.06 13.96
N ILE A 189 -2.83 -1.78 12.99
CA ILE A 189 -2.75 -3.24 12.99
C ILE A 189 -1.31 -3.67 12.65
N ASP A 190 -0.89 -4.84 13.09
CA ASP A 190 0.42 -5.43 12.77
C ASP A 190 0.34 -6.54 11.72
N SER A 191 -0.87 -7.02 11.42
CA SER A 191 -1.15 -8.09 10.47
C SER A 191 -2.52 -7.89 9.83
N LEU A 192 -2.67 -8.31 8.58
CA LEU A 192 -3.95 -8.32 7.90
C LEU A 192 -4.95 -9.30 8.55
N ALA A 193 -4.48 -10.28 9.31
CA ALA A 193 -5.34 -11.17 10.09
C ALA A 193 -6.16 -10.41 11.17
N GLU A 194 -5.70 -9.25 11.61
CA GLU A 194 -6.40 -8.41 12.59
C GLU A 194 -7.50 -7.54 11.94
N LEU A 195 -7.42 -7.31 10.62
CA LEU A 195 -8.24 -6.34 9.93
C LEU A 195 -9.76 -6.60 10.05
N PRO A 196 -10.29 -7.83 9.86
CA PRO A 196 -11.73 -8.06 9.99
C PRO A 196 -12.27 -7.68 11.36
N GLY A 197 -11.53 -8.03 12.42
CA GLY A 197 -11.89 -7.65 13.80
C GLY A 197 -11.79 -6.15 14.06
N ALA A 198 -10.78 -5.50 13.51
CA ALA A 198 -10.59 -4.06 13.63
C ALA A 198 -11.73 -3.28 12.95
N LEU A 199 -12.15 -3.68 11.75
CA LEU A 199 -13.26 -3.06 11.03
C LEU A 199 -14.61 -3.28 11.73
N ALA A 200 -14.83 -4.45 12.31
CA ALA A 200 -16.05 -4.73 13.07
C ALA A 200 -16.19 -3.83 14.31
N SER A 201 -15.09 -3.34 14.87
CA SER A 201 -15.10 -2.45 16.04
C SER A 201 -15.47 -0.99 15.72
N VAL A 202 -15.49 -0.61 14.44
CA VAL A 202 -15.84 0.75 13.97
C VAL A 202 -17.36 0.91 13.78
N ALA A 203 -18.11 -0.18 13.87
CA ALA A 203 -19.56 -0.26 13.62
C ALA A 203 -20.41 0.46 14.70
#